data_fd21384e80b9e54befd420df7cec180a
#
_entry.id   fd21384e80b9e54befd420df7cec180a
#
_cell.length_a   1.000
_cell.length_b   1.000
_cell.length_c   1.000
_cell.angle_alpha   90.00
_cell.angle_beta   90.00
_cell.angle_gamma   90.00
#
_symmetry.space_group_name_H-M   'P 1'
#
loop_
_entity.id
_entity.type
_entity.pdbx_description
1 polymer ?
#
loop_
_entity_poly.entity_id
_entity_poly.type
_entity_poly.pdbx_seq_one_letter_code
_entity_poly.pdbx_strand_id
1 'polypeptide(L)'
;MIKLKSIYKAVISLTFIFSFVLTSTAAFSEIVGRLSVHWSPKHHSAKHSQIFADEVNKRSNGRLKIEVYPSKQLFGVREVMGAVASGAVELGGILGVVSFPPINKNFNVASFPGLFNSWEQQRGFFQNSPKGKEIWGELTKKTNSTLVMYNPVGPVMSISSARELTGIDAMKGLKARRLLKSEE
;
A
#
# COMPACT_ATOMS: atom_id res chain seq x y z
N MET A 1 -7.87 55.99 47.17
CA MET A 1 -7.86 56.01 45.68
C MET A 1 -6.72 55.22 45.02
N ILE A 2 -5.64 54.89 45.74
CA ILE A 2 -4.47 54.18 45.19
C ILE A 2 -4.67 52.65 45.04
N LYS A 3 -5.44 52.05 45.95
CA LYS A 3 -5.68 50.56 45.91
C LYS A 3 -6.51 50.06 44.71
N LEU A 4 -7.45 50.84 44.21
CA LEU A 4 -8.33 50.44 43.08
C LEU A 4 -7.56 50.33 41.77
N LYS A 5 -6.64 51.25 41.50
CA LYS A 5 -5.80 51.20 40.26
C LYS A 5 -4.82 50.00 40.25
N SER A 6 -4.36 49.57 41.39
CA SER A 6 -3.48 48.40 41.52
C SER A 6 -4.23 47.11 41.25
N ILE A 7 -5.46 47.00 41.75
CA ILE A 7 -6.33 45.83 41.51
C ILE A 7 -6.71 45.73 40.04
N TYR A 8 -7.05 46.83 39.35
CA TYR A 8 -7.34 46.84 37.92
C TYR A 8 -6.15 46.37 37.07
N LYS A 9 -4.93 46.81 37.40
CA LYS A 9 -3.72 46.37 36.68
C LYS A 9 -3.46 44.87 36.90
N ALA A 10 -3.67 44.34 38.08
CA ALA A 10 -3.51 42.94 38.37
C ALA A 10 -4.55 42.05 37.66
N VAL A 11 -5.81 42.49 37.61
CA VAL A 11 -6.88 41.77 36.87
C VAL A 11 -6.64 41.79 35.36
N ILE A 12 -6.24 42.91 34.78
CA ILE A 12 -5.92 43.02 33.33
C ILE A 12 -4.72 42.12 33.00
N SER A 13 -3.68 42.09 33.84
CA SER A 13 -2.50 41.24 33.62
C SER A 13 -2.85 39.75 33.72
N LEU A 14 -3.71 39.38 34.67
CA LEU A 14 -4.17 37.98 34.84
C LEU A 14 -5.04 37.51 33.65
N THR A 15 -5.90 38.38 33.13
CA THR A 15 -6.74 38.10 31.97
C THR A 15 -5.89 37.91 30.68
N PHE A 16 -4.82 38.70 30.54
CA PHE A 16 -3.91 38.61 29.39
C PHE A 16 -3.08 37.32 29.42
N ILE A 17 -2.63 36.89 30.62
CA ILE A 17 -1.92 35.60 30.79
C ILE A 17 -2.84 34.41 30.54
N PHE A 18 -4.09 34.49 31.02
CA PHE A 18 -5.07 33.40 30.82
C PHE A 18 -5.48 33.24 29.31
N SER A 19 -5.54 34.36 28.55
CA SER A 19 -5.82 34.30 27.11
C SER A 19 -4.66 33.68 26.29
N PHE A 20 -3.41 33.80 26.77
CA PHE A 20 -2.25 33.25 26.08
C PHE A 20 -2.09 31.72 26.27
N VAL A 21 -2.62 31.16 27.35
CA VAL A 21 -2.55 29.72 27.66
C VAL A 21 -3.57 28.91 26.85
N LEU A 22 -4.67 29.52 26.39
CA LEU A 22 -5.72 28.85 25.63
C LEU A 22 -5.41 28.65 24.14
N THR A 23 -4.30 29.21 23.61
CA THR A 23 -3.92 29.08 22.21
C THR A 23 -2.82 28.02 21.95
N SER A 24 -2.49 27.19 22.95
CA SER A 24 -1.65 26.02 22.72
C SER A 24 -2.43 24.98 21.92
N THR A 25 -2.68 25.26 20.64
CA THR A 25 -3.01 24.21 19.68
C THR A 25 -1.80 23.29 19.65
N ALA A 26 -1.96 22.08 20.16
CA ALA A 26 -0.96 21.04 19.97
C ALA A 26 -0.71 20.92 18.47
N ALA A 27 0.40 21.45 18.00
CA ALA A 27 0.88 21.25 16.64
C ALA A 27 1.27 19.77 16.56
N PHE A 28 0.33 18.93 16.18
CA PHE A 28 0.66 17.55 15.80
C PHE A 28 1.56 17.64 14.58
N SER A 29 2.81 17.19 14.74
CA SER A 29 3.69 17.02 13.59
C SER A 29 3.01 16.08 12.59
N GLU A 30 2.82 16.55 11.35
CA GLU A 30 2.30 15.74 10.27
C GLU A 30 3.24 14.56 10.00
N ILE A 31 2.72 13.35 10.00
CA ILE A 31 3.49 12.15 9.64
C ILE A 31 3.31 11.95 8.13
N VAL A 32 4.40 12.07 7.38
CA VAL A 32 4.39 11.86 5.92
C VAL A 32 4.77 10.42 5.61
N GLY A 33 3.91 9.73 4.84
CA GLY A 33 4.15 8.38 4.34
C GLY A 33 4.28 8.39 2.81
N ARG A 34 5.41 7.93 2.29
CA ARG A 34 5.65 7.82 0.85
C ARG A 34 5.15 6.47 0.36
N LEU A 35 4.22 6.48 -0.60
CA LEU A 35 3.67 5.29 -1.24
C LEU A 35 4.31 5.09 -2.62
N SER A 36 5.27 4.17 -2.70
CA SER A 36 5.91 3.80 -3.97
C SER A 36 5.03 2.88 -4.80
N VAL A 37 4.68 3.29 -6.02
CA VAL A 37 3.80 2.57 -6.94
C VAL A 37 4.49 2.38 -8.28
N HIS A 38 4.60 1.14 -8.76
CA HIS A 38 5.28 0.86 -10.03
C HIS A 38 4.40 1.05 -11.26
N TRP A 39 3.07 1.10 -11.12
CA TRP A 39 2.13 1.35 -12.22
C TRP A 39 2.12 2.81 -12.63
N SER A 40 1.80 3.05 -13.92
CA SER A 40 1.57 4.41 -14.41
C SER A 40 0.30 5.02 -13.78
N PRO A 41 0.17 6.36 -13.73
CA PRO A 41 -1.02 7.03 -13.16
C PRO A 41 -2.33 6.66 -13.86
N LYS A 42 -2.27 6.21 -15.12
CA LYS A 42 -3.45 5.78 -15.90
C LYS A 42 -3.94 4.39 -15.50
N HIS A 43 -3.09 3.57 -14.88
CA HIS A 43 -3.44 2.22 -14.46
C HIS A 43 -4.40 2.24 -13.27
N HIS A 44 -5.42 1.35 -13.27
CA HIS A 44 -6.41 1.31 -12.18
C HIS A 44 -5.79 1.14 -10.79
N SER A 45 -4.75 0.31 -10.65
CA SER A 45 -4.07 0.12 -9.37
C SER A 45 -3.40 1.38 -8.84
N ALA A 46 -2.85 2.23 -9.71
CA ALA A 46 -2.30 3.52 -9.30
C ALA A 46 -3.42 4.50 -8.89
N LYS A 47 -4.54 4.49 -9.61
CA LYS A 47 -5.73 5.28 -9.24
C LYS A 47 -6.30 4.87 -7.88
N HIS A 48 -6.39 3.56 -7.60
CA HIS A 48 -6.81 3.07 -6.29
C HIS A 48 -5.84 3.47 -5.18
N SER A 49 -4.53 3.47 -5.46
CA SER A 49 -3.53 3.96 -4.51
C SER A 49 -3.70 5.46 -4.22
N GLN A 50 -4.06 6.25 -5.23
CA GLN A 50 -4.35 7.68 -5.04
C GLN A 50 -5.63 7.89 -4.21
N ILE A 51 -6.72 7.17 -4.53
CA ILE A 51 -7.96 7.22 -3.74
C ILE A 51 -7.70 6.84 -2.27
N PHE A 52 -6.90 5.80 -2.04
CA PHE A 52 -6.51 5.40 -0.69
C PHE A 52 -5.76 6.54 0.03
N ALA A 53 -4.77 7.15 -0.62
CA ALA A 53 -4.01 8.25 -0.05
C ALA A 53 -4.90 9.46 0.28
N ASP A 54 -5.78 9.85 -0.65
CA ASP A 54 -6.69 10.97 -0.48
C ASP A 54 -7.66 10.74 0.70
N GLU A 55 -8.20 9.53 0.83
CA GLU A 55 -9.09 9.18 1.94
C GLU A 55 -8.36 9.15 3.30
N VAL A 56 -7.14 8.64 3.36
CA VAL A 56 -6.33 8.68 4.59
C VAL A 56 -6.00 10.12 4.97
N ASN A 57 -5.54 10.93 4.03
CA ASN A 57 -5.20 12.34 4.24
C ASN A 57 -6.41 13.11 4.78
N LYS A 58 -7.59 12.90 4.16
CA LYS A 58 -8.84 13.53 4.59
C LYS A 58 -9.26 13.09 6.00
N ARG A 59 -9.24 11.78 6.28
CA ARG A 59 -9.74 11.23 7.57
C ARG A 59 -8.78 11.42 8.73
N SER A 60 -7.52 11.67 8.45
CA SER A 60 -6.50 11.86 9.50
C SER A 60 -6.55 13.22 10.16
N ASN A 61 -7.33 14.17 9.62
CA ASN A 61 -7.38 15.57 10.10
C ASN A 61 -5.98 16.20 10.23
N GLY A 62 -5.13 16.02 9.19
CA GLY A 62 -3.78 16.58 9.13
C GLY A 62 -2.72 15.82 9.95
N ARG A 63 -3.04 14.67 10.55
CA ARG A 63 -2.05 13.86 11.28
C ARG A 63 -1.20 12.99 10.37
N LEU A 64 -1.78 12.53 9.24
CA LEU A 64 -1.11 11.70 8.25
C LEU A 64 -1.21 12.36 6.88
N LYS A 65 -0.14 12.31 6.12
CA LYS A 65 -0.09 12.70 4.72
C LYS A 65 0.54 11.57 3.91
N ILE A 66 -0.25 10.90 3.08
CA ILE A 66 0.27 9.91 2.15
C ILE A 66 0.54 10.58 0.82
N GLU A 67 1.78 10.47 0.35
CA GLU A 67 2.24 10.96 -0.96
C GLU A 67 2.46 9.79 -1.90
N VAL A 68 1.79 9.79 -3.05
CA VAL A 68 1.87 8.69 -4.03
C VAL A 68 2.93 9.00 -5.08
N TYR A 69 3.86 8.06 -5.27
CA TYR A 69 4.95 8.13 -6.25
C TYR A 69 4.76 7.03 -7.31
N PRO A 70 4.05 7.31 -8.41
CA PRO A 70 3.75 6.33 -9.46
C PRO A 70 4.93 6.11 -10.42
N SER A 71 4.75 5.20 -11.41
CA SER A 71 5.68 4.98 -12.51
C SER A 71 7.12 4.62 -12.09
N LYS A 72 7.27 3.92 -10.96
CA LYS A 72 8.59 3.54 -10.41
C LYS A 72 9.49 4.74 -10.02
N GLN A 73 8.90 5.88 -9.68
CA GLN A 73 9.66 7.07 -9.31
C GLN A 73 10.61 6.84 -8.14
N LEU A 74 10.22 5.97 -7.19
CA LEU A 74 11.08 5.57 -6.07
C LEU A 74 11.65 4.17 -6.29
N PHE A 75 10.79 3.15 -6.42
CA PHE A 75 11.21 1.75 -6.54
C PHE A 75 10.43 0.98 -7.60
N GLY A 76 11.11 0.04 -8.28
CA GLY A 76 10.51 -0.89 -9.22
C GLY A 76 9.77 -2.03 -8.53
N VAL A 77 9.02 -2.83 -9.33
CA VAL A 77 8.16 -3.92 -8.82
C VAL A 77 8.92 -4.98 -8.02
N ARG A 78 10.20 -5.22 -8.31
CA ARG A 78 11.03 -6.21 -7.62
C ARG A 78 11.75 -5.65 -6.40
N GLU A 79 11.87 -4.33 -6.31
CA GLU A 79 12.64 -3.60 -5.30
C GLU A 79 11.75 -3.08 -4.17
N VAL A 80 10.50 -2.71 -4.49
CA VAL A 80 9.60 -2.03 -3.57
C VAL A 80 9.34 -2.80 -2.27
N MET A 81 9.28 -4.14 -2.32
CA MET A 81 9.08 -4.94 -1.10
C MET A 81 10.30 -4.89 -0.18
N GLY A 82 11.51 -4.93 -0.74
CA GLY A 82 12.76 -4.74 0.02
C GLY A 82 12.87 -3.33 0.60
N ALA A 83 12.42 -2.32 -0.15
CA ALA A 83 12.41 -0.94 0.29
C ALA A 83 11.45 -0.71 1.48
N VAL A 84 10.25 -1.32 1.47
CA VAL A 84 9.33 -1.31 2.61
C VAL A 84 9.95 -2.05 3.81
N ALA A 85 10.52 -3.24 3.59
CA ALA A 85 11.12 -4.05 4.64
C ALA A 85 12.30 -3.36 5.35
N SER A 86 13.07 -2.55 4.62
CA SER A 86 14.18 -1.77 5.15
C SER A 86 13.78 -0.41 5.72
N GLY A 87 12.52 0.02 5.55
CA GLY A 87 12.07 1.35 5.93
C GLY A 87 12.52 2.47 4.98
N ALA A 88 13.02 2.14 3.78
CA ALA A 88 13.39 3.14 2.77
C ALA A 88 12.16 3.89 2.23
N VAL A 89 10.97 3.25 2.26
CA VAL A 89 9.66 3.88 2.09
C VAL A 89 8.67 3.29 3.09
N GLU A 90 7.67 4.07 3.44
CA GLU A 90 6.68 3.72 4.45
C GLU A 90 5.61 2.77 3.88
N LEU A 91 5.28 2.92 2.58
CA LEU A 91 4.25 2.12 1.90
C LEU A 91 4.71 1.69 0.49
N GLY A 92 4.23 0.54 0.06
CA GLY A 92 4.52 0.01 -1.27
C GLY A 92 3.29 -0.55 -1.97
N GLY A 93 3.10 -0.17 -3.23
CA GLY A 93 2.16 -0.83 -4.14
C GLY A 93 2.78 -2.12 -4.68
N ILE A 94 2.52 -3.24 -4.01
CA ILE A 94 3.19 -4.52 -4.22
C ILE A 94 2.42 -5.38 -5.21
N LEU A 95 3.09 -5.89 -6.24
CA LEU A 95 2.58 -6.99 -7.07
C LEU A 95 2.98 -8.31 -6.42
N GLY A 96 2.09 -8.87 -5.61
CA GLY A 96 2.39 -9.98 -4.70
C GLY A 96 2.97 -11.21 -5.40
N VAL A 97 2.44 -11.60 -6.57
CA VAL A 97 2.94 -12.76 -7.34
C VAL A 97 4.39 -12.61 -7.81
N VAL A 98 4.92 -11.39 -7.89
CA VAL A 98 6.31 -11.12 -8.27
C VAL A 98 7.18 -10.92 -7.04
N SER A 99 6.68 -10.22 -6.03
CA SER A 99 7.49 -9.71 -4.93
C SER A 99 7.55 -10.65 -3.72
N PHE A 100 6.53 -11.48 -3.50
CA PHE A 100 6.47 -12.35 -2.32
C PHE A 100 7.20 -13.68 -2.46
N PRO A 101 7.18 -14.39 -3.61
CA PRO A 101 7.86 -15.69 -3.73
C PRO A 101 9.37 -15.68 -3.43
N PRO A 102 10.14 -14.63 -3.72
CA PRO A 102 11.54 -14.56 -3.31
C PRO A 102 11.75 -14.58 -1.78
N ILE A 103 10.75 -14.12 -1.02
CA ILE A 103 10.80 -14.03 0.44
C ILE A 103 10.20 -15.29 1.08
N ASN A 104 9.07 -15.75 0.54
CA ASN A 104 8.39 -16.97 0.95
C ASN A 104 7.84 -17.71 -0.28
N LYS A 105 8.49 -18.82 -0.67
CA LYS A 105 8.16 -19.63 -1.86
C LYS A 105 6.71 -20.13 -1.87
N ASN A 106 6.08 -20.26 -0.70
CA ASN A 106 4.70 -20.71 -0.59
C ASN A 106 3.71 -19.73 -1.25
N PHE A 107 4.11 -18.48 -1.49
CA PHE A 107 3.28 -17.53 -2.26
C PHE A 107 3.14 -17.90 -3.75
N ASN A 108 3.94 -18.83 -4.29
CA ASN A 108 3.71 -19.34 -5.64
C ASN A 108 2.32 -19.93 -5.82
N VAL A 109 1.68 -20.39 -4.74
CA VAL A 109 0.29 -20.87 -4.76
C VAL A 109 -0.66 -19.84 -5.39
N ALA A 110 -0.39 -18.54 -5.23
CA ALA A 110 -1.20 -17.47 -5.79
C ALA A 110 -1.15 -17.37 -7.33
N SER A 111 -0.14 -17.97 -7.95
CA SER A 111 0.11 -17.87 -9.40
C SER A 111 -0.14 -19.17 -10.16
N PHE A 112 -0.55 -20.26 -9.48
CA PHE A 112 -0.87 -21.52 -10.18
C PHE A 112 -2.15 -21.37 -11.01
N PRO A 113 -2.07 -21.63 -12.33
CA PRO A 113 -3.24 -21.57 -13.19
C PRO A 113 -4.34 -22.53 -12.71
N GLY A 114 -5.58 -22.05 -12.66
CA GLY A 114 -6.74 -22.85 -12.32
C GLY A 114 -6.89 -23.25 -10.84
N LEU A 115 -5.97 -22.85 -9.96
CA LEU A 115 -6.09 -23.18 -8.53
C LEU A 115 -7.19 -22.37 -7.84
N PHE A 116 -7.36 -21.11 -8.23
CA PHE A 116 -8.42 -20.24 -7.75
C PHE A 116 -9.31 -19.83 -8.91
N ASN A 117 -10.63 -19.99 -8.74
CA ASN A 117 -11.61 -19.63 -9.77
C ASN A 117 -12.02 -18.16 -9.72
N SER A 118 -11.72 -17.46 -8.62
CA SER A 118 -12.00 -16.04 -8.46
C SER A 118 -11.00 -15.38 -7.52
N TRP A 119 -10.95 -14.05 -7.59
CA TRP A 119 -10.21 -13.22 -6.67
C TRP A 119 -10.68 -13.37 -5.22
N GLU A 120 -11.99 -13.49 -5.00
CA GLU A 120 -12.59 -13.67 -3.68
C GLU A 120 -12.12 -14.98 -3.05
N GLN A 121 -12.05 -16.04 -3.83
CA GLN A 121 -11.54 -17.35 -3.37
C GLN A 121 -10.06 -17.25 -3.00
N GLN A 122 -9.23 -16.62 -3.83
CA GLN A 122 -7.81 -16.41 -3.53
C GLN A 122 -7.61 -15.57 -2.27
N ARG A 123 -8.33 -14.45 -2.15
CA ARG A 123 -8.30 -13.61 -0.96
C ARG A 123 -8.76 -14.38 0.27
N GLY A 124 -9.86 -15.12 0.16
CA GLY A 124 -10.39 -15.94 1.24
C GLY A 124 -9.39 -17.00 1.72
N PHE A 125 -8.64 -17.63 0.82
CA PHE A 125 -7.58 -18.55 1.17
C PHE A 125 -6.53 -17.86 2.08
N PHE A 126 -5.97 -16.74 1.65
CA PHE A 126 -4.94 -16.05 2.42
C PHE A 126 -5.44 -15.42 3.73
N GLN A 127 -6.68 -14.95 3.77
CA GLN A 127 -7.23 -14.28 4.95
C GLN A 127 -7.84 -15.26 5.97
N ASN A 128 -8.46 -16.35 5.52
CA ASN A 128 -9.33 -17.16 6.36
C ASN A 128 -8.78 -18.56 6.63
N SER A 129 -8.05 -19.19 5.67
CA SER A 129 -7.53 -20.53 5.89
C SER A 129 -6.32 -20.53 6.84
N PRO A 130 -6.14 -21.61 7.65
CA PRO A 130 -4.97 -21.74 8.52
C PRO A 130 -3.65 -21.63 7.74
N LYS A 131 -3.56 -22.31 6.58
CA LYS A 131 -2.36 -22.31 5.74
C LYS A 131 -2.08 -20.94 5.10
N GLY A 132 -3.11 -20.26 4.64
CA GLY A 132 -2.97 -18.90 4.09
C GLY A 132 -2.48 -17.92 5.13
N LYS A 133 -3.02 -17.99 6.35
CA LYS A 133 -2.58 -17.15 7.49
C LYS A 133 -1.13 -17.44 7.89
N GLU A 134 -0.72 -18.70 7.90
CA GLU A 134 0.67 -19.09 8.15
C GLU A 134 1.61 -18.45 7.11
N ILE A 135 1.31 -18.64 5.81
CA ILE A 135 2.11 -18.11 4.70
C ILE A 135 2.23 -16.57 4.82
N TRP A 136 1.12 -15.91 5.12
CA TRP A 136 1.08 -14.46 5.28
C TRP A 136 1.85 -13.98 6.50
N GLY A 137 1.68 -14.67 7.65
CA GLY A 137 2.39 -14.37 8.89
C GLY A 137 3.91 -14.49 8.78
N GLU A 138 4.40 -15.49 8.04
CA GLU A 138 5.84 -15.62 7.75
C GLU A 138 6.36 -14.45 6.91
N LEU A 139 5.61 -14.00 5.90
CA LEU A 139 5.99 -12.85 5.07
C LEU A 139 6.10 -11.59 5.93
N THR A 140 5.04 -11.25 6.66
CA THR A 140 4.95 -10.03 7.47
C THR A 140 6.03 -10.00 8.55
N LYS A 141 6.33 -11.17 9.15
CA LYS A 141 7.43 -11.30 10.12
C LYS A 141 8.79 -11.05 9.49
N LYS A 142 9.07 -11.64 8.31
CA LYS A 142 10.36 -11.49 7.61
C LYS A 142 10.59 -10.07 7.09
N THR A 143 9.54 -9.35 6.78
CA THR A 143 9.60 -8.02 6.17
C THR A 143 9.25 -6.89 7.12
N ASN A 144 8.94 -7.20 8.38
CA ASN A 144 8.47 -6.23 9.38
C ASN A 144 7.39 -5.29 8.82
N SER A 145 6.47 -5.84 8.03
CA SER A 145 5.45 -5.07 7.33
C SER A 145 4.04 -5.59 7.65
N THR A 146 3.03 -4.80 7.34
CA THR A 146 1.63 -5.20 7.44
C THR A 146 0.87 -4.90 6.15
N LEU A 147 -0.17 -5.70 5.91
CA LEU A 147 -1.06 -5.46 4.79
C LEU A 147 -2.09 -4.39 5.17
N VAL A 148 -2.16 -3.33 4.38
CA VAL A 148 -3.10 -2.23 4.57
C VAL A 148 -4.31 -2.38 3.65
N MET A 149 -4.10 -2.80 2.40
CA MET A 149 -5.16 -2.89 1.40
C MET A 149 -4.88 -4.01 0.38
N TYR A 150 -5.92 -4.73 -0.02
CA TYR A 150 -5.89 -5.58 -1.21
C TYR A 150 -6.36 -4.79 -2.43
N ASN A 151 -5.62 -4.91 -3.53
CA ASN A 151 -5.96 -4.30 -4.81
C ASN A 151 -5.86 -5.36 -5.92
N PRO A 152 -6.98 -5.92 -6.39
CA PRO A 152 -6.96 -6.94 -7.44
C PRO A 152 -6.51 -6.33 -8.77
N VAL A 153 -5.61 -7.02 -9.47
CA VAL A 153 -5.10 -6.59 -10.79
C VAL A 153 -6.01 -7.08 -11.93
N GLY A 154 -6.81 -8.09 -11.67
CA GLY A 154 -7.68 -8.75 -12.63
C GLY A 154 -7.13 -10.11 -13.11
N PRO A 155 -7.88 -10.83 -13.94
CA PRO A 155 -7.46 -12.12 -14.48
C PRO A 155 -6.32 -11.95 -15.48
N VAL A 156 -5.43 -12.95 -15.52
CA VAL A 156 -4.42 -13.06 -16.56
C VAL A 156 -5.01 -13.85 -17.73
N MET A 157 -4.89 -13.30 -18.92
CA MET A 157 -5.34 -13.93 -20.17
C MET A 157 -4.18 -14.07 -21.14
N SER A 158 -4.20 -15.15 -21.94
CA SER A 158 -3.29 -15.32 -23.08
C SER A 158 -3.92 -14.70 -24.32
N ILE A 159 -3.18 -13.81 -24.99
CA ILE A 159 -3.59 -13.15 -26.22
C ILE A 159 -2.56 -13.46 -27.30
N SER A 160 -3.00 -13.90 -28.47
CA SER A 160 -2.16 -14.13 -29.65
C SER A 160 -2.53 -13.16 -30.76
N SER A 161 -1.51 -12.54 -31.39
CA SER A 161 -1.65 -11.77 -32.64
C SER A 161 -1.19 -12.54 -33.87
N ALA A 162 -0.57 -13.72 -33.70
CA ALA A 162 -0.02 -14.51 -34.77
C ALA A 162 -1.07 -15.45 -35.42
N ARG A 163 -1.95 -16.01 -34.60
CA ARG A 163 -3.03 -16.92 -35.02
C ARG A 163 -4.06 -17.07 -33.94
N GLU A 164 -5.25 -17.58 -34.30
CA GLU A 164 -6.29 -17.92 -33.32
C GLU A 164 -5.82 -19.06 -32.40
N LEU A 165 -6.09 -18.93 -31.10
CA LEU A 165 -5.79 -19.93 -30.09
C LEU A 165 -7.05 -20.75 -29.77
N THR A 166 -7.29 -21.79 -30.54
CA THR A 166 -8.45 -22.70 -30.38
C THR A 166 -8.21 -23.82 -29.37
N GLY A 167 -6.98 -23.98 -28.88
CA GLY A 167 -6.58 -24.99 -27.92
C GLY A 167 -5.08 -25.06 -27.71
N ILE A 168 -4.62 -26.01 -26.88
CA ILE A 168 -3.19 -26.15 -26.53
C ILE A 168 -2.32 -26.40 -27.75
N ASP A 169 -2.78 -27.21 -28.72
CA ASP A 169 -2.03 -27.51 -29.92
C ASP A 169 -1.79 -26.26 -30.79
N ALA A 170 -2.71 -25.31 -30.78
CA ALA A 170 -2.52 -24.03 -31.47
C ALA A 170 -1.40 -23.17 -30.85
N MET A 171 -0.94 -23.46 -29.67
CA MET A 171 0.15 -22.75 -29.00
C MET A 171 1.54 -23.27 -29.39
N LYS A 172 1.64 -24.45 -30.02
CA LYS A 172 2.93 -25.04 -30.41
C LYS A 172 3.73 -24.10 -31.34
N GLY A 173 4.99 -23.89 -31.01
CA GLY A 173 5.92 -23.04 -31.76
C GLY A 173 5.70 -21.53 -31.61
N LEU A 174 4.75 -21.08 -30.78
CA LEU A 174 4.59 -19.65 -30.50
C LEU A 174 5.60 -19.20 -29.44
N LYS A 175 6.11 -17.97 -29.63
CA LYS A 175 6.87 -17.28 -28.59
C LYS A 175 5.88 -16.68 -27.60
N ALA A 176 5.81 -17.24 -26.39
CA ALA A 176 4.96 -16.73 -25.32
C ALA A 176 5.75 -15.86 -24.34
N ARG A 177 5.15 -14.76 -23.90
CA ARG A 177 5.66 -14.01 -22.77
C ARG A 177 5.21 -14.69 -21.48
N ARG A 178 6.15 -14.94 -20.59
CA ARG A 178 5.84 -15.36 -19.21
C ARG A 178 6.24 -14.27 -18.22
N LEU A 179 5.54 -14.17 -17.14
CA LEU A 179 5.83 -13.25 -16.03
C LEU A 179 6.67 -13.93 -14.94
N LEU A 180 6.37 -15.20 -14.65
CA LEU A 180 6.91 -15.96 -13.52
C LEU A 180 7.56 -17.25 -14.01
N LYS A 181 8.56 -17.76 -13.24
CA LYS A 181 9.17 -19.08 -13.51
C LYS A 181 8.20 -20.23 -13.31
N SER A 182 7.19 -20.08 -12.45
CA SER A 182 6.14 -21.07 -12.19
C SER A 182 5.17 -21.31 -13.35
N GLU A 183 5.32 -20.56 -14.44
CA GLU A 183 4.53 -20.71 -15.67
C GLU A 183 5.25 -21.60 -16.73
N GLU A 184 6.34 -22.27 -16.36
CA GLU A 184 7.01 -23.29 -17.16
C GLU A 184 6.28 -24.61 -17.03
#